data_1eeea391ab0f9438775c0b21f68568a5
#
_entry.id   1eeea391ab0f9438775c0b21f68568a5
#
_cell.length_a   1.000
_cell.length_b   1.000
_cell.length_c   1.000
_cell.angle_alpha   90.00
_cell.angle_beta   90.00
_cell.angle_gamma   90.00
#
_symmetry.space_group_name_H-M   'P 1'
#
loop_
_entity.id
_entity.type
_entity.pdbx_description
1 polymer ?
#
loop_
_entity_poly.entity_id
_entity_poly.type
_entity_poly.pdbx_seq_one_letter_code
_entity_poly.pdbx_strand_id
1 'polypeptide(L)'
;MKKILSKKRAVLTMAAAIVSIASPAVAAEKLKIFILAGQSNTVGHANPHTIATLYQSGDPRDEALAKMVFKEGSGLSKAKLDAQLVEARKLDELSGGISFNKLKKMEDGPEKKALEAKVKKHKDAHEAYKSKVTSACVVSDRVYINSIADGSKKSGKLGVGYGGGGKKLGPEFGFGLSMAQKIEGPILLIKTSWGGKSINYNFRPPSAGPYELNDKEKNGGKADEI
;
A
#
# COMPACT_ATOMS: atom_id res chain seq x y z
N MET A 1 47.36 -84.65 13.35
CA MET A 1 46.54 -84.29 12.21
C MET A 1 45.81 -82.95 12.49
N LYS A 2 46.27 -81.83 12.01
CA LYS A 2 45.68 -80.52 12.21
C LYS A 2 45.10 -80.04 10.86
N LYS A 3 43.77 -79.89 10.76
CA LYS A 3 43.05 -79.33 9.60
C LYS A 3 43.24 -77.86 9.60
N ILE A 4 43.81 -77.31 8.53
CA ILE A 4 43.88 -75.84 8.27
C ILE A 4 42.63 -75.42 7.57
N LEU A 5 41.81 -74.60 8.27
CA LEU A 5 40.64 -73.93 7.64
C LEU A 5 41.07 -72.62 6.89
N SER A 6 40.95 -72.66 5.59
CA SER A 6 41.14 -71.49 4.70
C SER A 6 39.99 -70.54 4.89
N LYS A 7 40.21 -69.29 5.38
CA LYS A 7 39.24 -68.18 5.40
C LYS A 7 39.26 -67.51 4.04
N LYS A 8 38.22 -67.74 3.24
CA LYS A 8 37.96 -66.93 2.07
C LYS A 8 37.42 -65.58 2.53
N ARG A 9 38.15 -64.49 2.30
CA ARG A 9 37.70 -63.13 2.51
C ARG A 9 36.87 -62.75 1.26
N ALA A 10 35.57 -62.58 1.44
CA ALA A 10 34.72 -61.94 0.44
C ALA A 10 34.93 -60.42 0.48
N VAL A 11 35.49 -59.87 -0.57
CA VAL A 11 35.59 -58.42 -0.78
C VAL A 11 34.27 -57.96 -1.36
N LEU A 12 33.47 -57.29 -0.53
CA LEU A 12 32.22 -56.67 -0.93
C LEU A 12 32.53 -55.29 -1.54
N THR A 13 32.55 -55.18 -2.86
CA THR A 13 32.73 -53.90 -3.56
C THR A 13 31.41 -53.15 -3.56
N MET A 14 31.30 -52.14 -2.71
CA MET A 14 30.15 -51.27 -2.61
C MET A 14 30.28 -50.20 -3.70
N ALA A 15 29.57 -50.35 -4.83
CA ALA A 15 29.48 -49.34 -5.86
C ALA A 15 28.51 -48.23 -5.36
N ALA A 16 29.08 -47.11 -4.92
CA ALA A 16 28.28 -45.93 -4.60
C ALA A 16 27.80 -45.27 -5.90
N ALA A 17 26.54 -45.47 -6.26
CA ALA A 17 25.89 -44.74 -7.34
C ALA A 17 25.68 -43.30 -6.87
N ILE A 18 26.51 -42.38 -7.34
CA ILE A 18 26.27 -40.93 -7.18
C ILE A 18 25.12 -40.56 -8.11
N VAL A 19 23.92 -40.51 -7.55
CA VAL A 19 22.76 -39.89 -8.25
C VAL A 19 22.97 -38.40 -8.20
N SER A 20 23.52 -37.85 -9.26
CA SER A 20 23.54 -36.37 -9.46
C SER A 20 22.11 -35.92 -9.65
N ILE A 21 21.49 -35.43 -8.59
CA ILE A 21 20.22 -34.70 -8.67
C ILE A 21 20.58 -33.35 -9.34
N ALA A 22 20.51 -33.31 -10.67
CA ALA A 22 20.51 -32.05 -11.41
C ALA A 22 19.25 -31.30 -10.99
N SER A 23 19.38 -30.40 -10.00
CA SER A 23 18.32 -29.43 -9.74
C SER A 23 18.11 -28.65 -11.04
N PRO A 24 16.89 -28.60 -11.59
CA PRO A 24 16.64 -27.75 -12.74
C PRO A 24 17.06 -26.33 -12.36
N ALA A 25 18.01 -25.77 -13.10
CA ALA A 25 18.35 -24.36 -12.97
C ALA A 25 17.09 -23.58 -13.32
N VAL A 26 16.35 -23.18 -12.29
CA VAL A 26 15.22 -22.25 -12.47
C VAL A 26 15.85 -20.99 -13.00
N ALA A 27 15.64 -20.73 -14.30
CA ALA A 27 16.12 -19.50 -14.92
C ALA A 27 15.56 -18.33 -14.07
N ALA A 28 16.46 -17.52 -13.52
CA ALA A 28 16.05 -16.41 -12.69
C ALA A 28 15.16 -15.49 -13.52
N GLU A 29 13.89 -15.38 -13.11
CA GLU A 29 12.95 -14.51 -13.80
C GLU A 29 13.45 -13.07 -13.78
N LYS A 30 13.42 -12.40 -14.92
CA LYS A 30 13.90 -11.02 -15.04
C LYS A 30 13.05 -10.07 -14.21
N LEU A 31 13.67 -9.31 -13.31
CA LEU A 31 13.01 -8.25 -12.57
C LEU A 31 12.50 -7.16 -13.52
N LYS A 32 11.22 -6.81 -13.45
CA LYS A 32 10.62 -5.70 -14.18
C LYS A 32 10.58 -4.49 -13.26
N ILE A 33 11.14 -3.37 -13.69
CA ILE A 33 11.21 -2.14 -12.90
C ILE A 33 10.32 -1.08 -13.54
N PHE A 34 9.45 -0.47 -12.75
CA PHE A 34 8.63 0.67 -13.15
C PHE A 34 8.90 1.85 -12.22
N ILE A 35 9.06 3.03 -12.81
CA ILE A 35 9.27 4.29 -12.09
C ILE A 35 7.97 5.09 -12.12
N LEU A 36 7.43 5.39 -10.94
CA LEU A 36 6.28 6.26 -10.74
C LEU A 36 6.78 7.60 -10.21
N ALA A 37 6.92 8.57 -11.08
CA ALA A 37 7.39 9.92 -10.74
C ALA A 37 6.25 10.92 -10.86
N GLY A 38 6.14 11.86 -9.91
CA GLY A 38 5.12 12.89 -9.98
C GLY A 38 4.98 13.71 -8.70
N GLN A 39 3.89 14.46 -8.64
CA GLN A 39 3.57 15.31 -7.51
C GLN A 39 2.37 14.76 -6.68
N SER A 40 1.53 15.61 -6.10
CA SER A 40 0.48 15.26 -5.12
C SER A 40 -0.40 14.07 -5.52
N ASN A 41 -0.83 13.97 -6.77
CA ASN A 41 -1.63 12.82 -7.23
C ASN A 41 -0.83 11.51 -7.22
N THR A 42 0.47 11.58 -7.52
CA THR A 42 1.37 10.41 -7.43
C THR A 42 1.74 10.11 -5.98
N VAL A 43 1.89 11.14 -5.11
CA VAL A 43 2.02 10.93 -3.66
C VAL A 43 0.86 10.07 -3.17
N GLY A 44 -0.36 10.39 -3.58
CA GLY A 44 -1.57 9.67 -3.17
C GLY A 44 -2.03 10.07 -1.78
N HIS A 45 -3.19 10.70 -1.71
CA HIS A 45 -3.75 11.21 -0.45
C HIS A 45 -5.06 10.52 -0.05
N ALA A 46 -5.48 9.50 -0.81
CA ALA A 46 -6.68 8.74 -0.49
C ALA A 46 -6.49 7.95 0.81
N ASN A 47 -7.52 7.89 1.64
CA ASN A 47 -7.52 6.97 2.77
C ASN A 47 -7.72 5.54 2.28
N PRO A 48 -6.95 4.54 2.74
CA PRO A 48 -7.05 3.17 2.23
C PRO A 48 -8.46 2.57 2.27
N HIS A 49 -9.26 2.92 3.28
CA HIS A 49 -10.61 2.41 3.41
C HIS A 49 -11.58 2.90 2.31
N THR A 50 -11.25 4.00 1.61
CA THR A 50 -12.10 4.51 0.52
C THR A 50 -12.14 3.55 -0.68
N ILE A 51 -11.20 2.63 -0.80
CA ILE A 51 -11.21 1.58 -1.84
C ILE A 51 -12.44 0.66 -1.74
N ALA A 52 -13.12 0.63 -0.58
CA ALA A 52 -14.38 -0.09 -0.41
C ALA A 52 -15.50 0.42 -1.33
N THR A 53 -15.38 1.64 -1.88
CA THR A 53 -16.34 2.17 -2.88
C THR A 53 -16.43 1.31 -4.13
N LEU A 54 -15.41 0.52 -4.45
CA LEU A 54 -15.46 -0.45 -5.55
C LEU A 54 -16.61 -1.46 -5.41
N TYR A 55 -16.98 -1.84 -4.19
CA TYR A 55 -18.15 -2.69 -3.95
C TYR A 55 -19.49 -1.93 -3.99
N GLN A 56 -19.46 -0.62 -3.92
CA GLN A 56 -20.66 0.20 -3.77
C GLN A 56 -21.17 0.80 -5.06
N SER A 57 -20.32 0.89 -6.08
CA SER A 57 -20.67 1.51 -7.36
C SER A 57 -21.77 0.75 -8.12
N GLY A 58 -21.81 -0.58 -7.97
CA GLY A 58 -22.69 -1.43 -8.77
C GLY A 58 -22.23 -1.64 -10.22
N ASP A 59 -21.07 -1.08 -10.59
CA ASP A 59 -20.46 -1.30 -11.91
C ASP A 59 -19.69 -2.62 -11.91
N PRO A 60 -19.95 -3.54 -12.87
CA PRO A 60 -19.22 -4.81 -12.96
C PRO A 60 -17.69 -4.66 -13.07
N ARG A 61 -17.21 -3.55 -13.65
CA ARG A 61 -15.77 -3.26 -13.74
C ARG A 61 -15.18 -2.99 -12.36
N ASP A 62 -15.90 -2.27 -11.52
CA ASP A 62 -15.47 -1.99 -10.15
C ASP A 62 -15.51 -3.25 -9.28
N GLU A 63 -16.46 -4.14 -9.49
CA GLU A 63 -16.48 -5.45 -8.83
C GLU A 63 -15.28 -6.33 -9.24
N ALA A 64 -14.87 -6.28 -10.51
CA ALA A 64 -13.67 -6.96 -10.97
C ALA A 64 -12.40 -6.38 -10.32
N LEU A 65 -12.33 -5.05 -10.19
CA LEU A 65 -11.25 -4.38 -9.47
C LEU A 65 -11.27 -4.72 -7.96
N ALA A 66 -12.44 -4.81 -7.36
CA ALA A 66 -12.58 -5.23 -5.96
C ALA A 66 -11.99 -6.63 -5.71
N LYS A 67 -12.22 -7.58 -6.62
CA LYS A 67 -11.60 -8.92 -6.56
C LYS A 67 -10.07 -8.88 -6.67
N MET A 68 -9.53 -7.88 -7.36
CA MET A 68 -8.08 -7.71 -7.48
C MET A 68 -7.46 -7.11 -6.22
N VAL A 69 -8.13 -6.17 -5.56
CA VAL A 69 -7.56 -5.40 -4.45
C VAL A 69 -7.86 -5.96 -3.08
N PHE A 70 -8.89 -6.82 -2.94
CA PHE A 70 -9.23 -7.45 -1.67
C PHE A 70 -8.85 -8.93 -1.66
N LYS A 71 -8.40 -9.41 -0.51
CA LYS A 71 -8.09 -10.83 -0.30
C LYS A 71 -9.33 -11.69 -0.52
N GLU A 72 -9.14 -12.83 -1.16
CA GLU A 72 -10.15 -13.86 -1.18
C GLU A 72 -10.51 -14.27 0.25
N GLY A 73 -11.78 -14.52 0.52
CA GLY A 73 -12.24 -14.83 1.87
C GLY A 73 -12.20 -13.69 2.88
N SER A 74 -11.94 -12.43 2.46
CA SER A 74 -11.94 -11.25 3.34
C SER A 74 -13.26 -11.02 4.06
N GLY A 75 -14.33 -11.65 3.59
CA GLY A 75 -15.68 -11.48 4.11
C GLY A 75 -16.30 -10.10 3.82
N LEU A 76 -15.62 -9.26 3.03
CA LEU A 76 -16.20 -8.01 2.55
C LEU A 76 -17.20 -8.29 1.43
N SER A 77 -18.33 -7.61 1.49
CA SER A 77 -19.33 -7.58 0.43
C SER A 77 -20.04 -6.24 0.42
N LYS A 78 -20.66 -5.89 -0.69
CA LYS A 78 -21.47 -4.67 -0.80
C LYS A 78 -22.44 -4.52 0.38
N ALA A 79 -23.25 -5.54 0.65
CA ALA A 79 -24.25 -5.48 1.72
C ALA A 79 -23.65 -5.22 3.11
N LYS A 80 -22.51 -5.87 3.42
CA LYS A 80 -21.82 -5.66 4.71
C LYS A 80 -21.22 -4.26 4.82
N LEU A 81 -20.68 -3.74 3.73
CA LEU A 81 -20.09 -2.40 3.69
C LEU A 81 -21.18 -1.33 3.74
N ASP A 82 -22.28 -1.52 3.00
CA ASP A 82 -23.42 -0.60 3.04
C ASP A 82 -24.03 -0.53 4.46
N ALA A 83 -24.22 -1.68 5.12
CA ALA A 83 -24.71 -1.70 6.48
C ALA A 83 -23.78 -0.94 7.46
N GLN A 84 -22.46 -1.10 7.33
CA GLN A 84 -21.49 -0.39 8.16
C GLN A 84 -21.44 1.12 7.86
N LEU A 85 -21.63 1.52 6.60
CA LEU A 85 -21.72 2.92 6.22
C LEU A 85 -22.99 3.57 6.74
N VAL A 86 -24.12 2.87 6.72
CA VAL A 86 -25.36 3.37 7.31
C VAL A 86 -25.16 3.63 8.80
N GLU A 87 -24.53 2.73 9.53
CA GLU A 87 -24.21 2.94 10.95
C GLU A 87 -23.21 4.09 11.17
N ALA A 88 -22.18 4.21 10.32
CA ALA A 88 -21.24 5.33 10.39
C ALA A 88 -21.94 6.68 10.14
N ARG A 89 -22.83 6.75 9.15
CA ARG A 89 -23.62 7.96 8.86
C ARG A 89 -24.59 8.31 9.99
N LYS A 90 -25.27 7.33 10.58
CA LYS A 90 -26.12 7.56 11.77
C LYS A 90 -25.32 8.17 12.92
N LEU A 91 -24.08 7.73 13.11
CA LEU A 91 -23.19 8.29 14.11
C LEU A 91 -22.77 9.72 13.77
N ASP A 92 -22.58 10.06 12.49
CA ASP A 92 -22.34 11.43 12.02
C ASP A 92 -23.55 12.33 12.28
N GLU A 93 -24.76 11.87 11.99
CA GLU A 93 -26.02 12.58 12.26
C GLU A 93 -26.21 12.81 13.76
N LEU A 94 -25.96 11.80 14.58
CA LEU A 94 -26.06 11.88 16.06
C LEU A 94 -25.01 12.81 16.66
N SER A 95 -23.84 12.92 16.05
CA SER A 95 -22.79 13.87 16.48
C SER A 95 -23.10 15.32 16.09
N GLY A 96 -24.14 15.55 15.28
CA GLY A 96 -24.56 16.86 14.83
C GLY A 96 -23.53 17.62 14.00
N GLY A 97 -22.65 16.90 13.29
CA GLY A 97 -21.60 17.51 12.48
C GLY A 97 -20.59 18.34 13.29
N ILE A 98 -20.46 18.06 14.60
CA ILE A 98 -19.60 18.86 15.48
C ILE A 98 -18.14 18.60 15.14
N SER A 99 -17.49 19.64 14.62
CA SER A 99 -16.05 19.60 14.38
C SER A 99 -15.30 19.51 15.73
N PHE A 100 -14.16 18.81 15.73
CA PHE A 100 -13.24 18.79 16.88
C PHE A 100 -12.91 20.20 17.43
N ASN A 101 -12.93 21.22 16.57
CA ASN A 101 -12.68 22.60 16.95
C ASN A 101 -13.83 23.21 17.77
N LYS A 102 -15.08 22.82 17.51
CA LYS A 102 -16.23 23.27 18.30
C LYS A 102 -16.18 22.64 19.69
N LEU A 103 -15.89 21.33 19.75
CA LEU A 103 -15.78 20.59 21.02
C LEU A 103 -14.68 21.18 21.94
N LYS A 104 -13.51 21.54 21.38
CA LYS A 104 -12.40 22.16 22.12
C LYS A 104 -12.76 23.55 22.69
N LYS A 105 -13.70 24.26 22.08
CA LYS A 105 -14.12 25.60 22.49
C LYS A 105 -15.27 25.61 23.50
N MET A 106 -15.87 24.45 23.78
CA MET A 106 -16.95 24.33 24.77
C MET A 106 -16.39 24.40 26.18
N GLU A 107 -17.12 25.05 27.06
CA GLU A 107 -16.84 25.04 28.50
C GLU A 107 -16.98 23.64 29.10
N ASP A 108 -16.18 23.37 30.13
CA ASP A 108 -16.20 22.06 30.79
C ASP A 108 -17.49 21.88 31.58
N GLY A 109 -18.25 20.84 31.25
CA GLY A 109 -19.54 20.58 31.86
C GLY A 109 -20.16 19.25 31.38
N PRO A 110 -21.35 18.93 31.92
CA PRO A 110 -22.04 17.68 31.57
C PRO A 110 -22.34 17.55 30.07
N GLU A 111 -22.66 18.66 29.41
CA GLU A 111 -22.96 18.70 27.97
C GLU A 111 -21.72 18.37 27.12
N LYS A 112 -20.57 18.96 27.45
CA LYS A 112 -19.29 18.65 26.76
C LYS A 112 -18.94 17.19 26.93
N LYS A 113 -19.03 16.65 28.16
CA LYS A 113 -18.73 15.23 28.44
C LYS A 113 -19.64 14.27 27.65
N ALA A 114 -20.94 14.55 27.59
CA ALA A 114 -21.89 13.74 26.83
C ALA A 114 -21.54 13.76 25.32
N LEU A 115 -21.14 14.92 24.83
CA LEU A 115 -20.74 15.09 23.43
C LEU A 115 -19.41 14.40 23.11
N GLU A 116 -18.43 14.51 24.01
CA GLU A 116 -17.16 13.78 23.91
C GLU A 116 -17.37 12.26 23.85
N ALA A 117 -18.27 11.73 24.67
CA ALA A 117 -18.62 10.31 24.64
C ALA A 117 -19.23 9.88 23.30
N LYS A 118 -20.14 10.69 22.73
CA LYS A 118 -20.71 10.45 21.38
C LYS A 118 -19.65 10.50 20.29
N VAL A 119 -18.81 11.54 20.29
CA VAL A 119 -17.70 11.69 19.34
C VAL A 119 -16.71 10.54 19.44
N LYS A 120 -16.37 10.12 20.67
CA LYS A 120 -15.49 8.97 20.89
C LYS A 120 -16.09 7.70 20.30
N LYS A 121 -17.36 7.41 20.58
CA LYS A 121 -18.06 6.22 20.04
C LYS A 121 -18.05 6.21 18.51
N HIS A 122 -18.33 7.35 17.88
CA HIS A 122 -18.28 7.51 16.44
C HIS A 122 -16.86 7.27 15.88
N LYS A 123 -15.87 7.87 16.51
CA LYS A 123 -14.46 7.70 16.13
C LYS A 123 -14.03 6.24 16.23
N ASP A 124 -14.35 5.57 17.32
CA ASP A 124 -13.99 4.18 17.54
C ASP A 124 -14.63 3.26 16.47
N ALA A 125 -15.92 3.47 16.15
CA ALA A 125 -16.62 2.73 15.10
C ALA A 125 -16.02 2.99 13.71
N HIS A 126 -15.66 4.23 13.42
CA HIS A 126 -15.03 4.60 12.14
C HIS A 126 -13.63 4.01 12.01
N GLU A 127 -12.81 4.02 13.07
CA GLU A 127 -11.49 3.39 13.06
C GLU A 127 -11.59 1.86 12.90
N ALA A 128 -12.59 1.22 13.53
CA ALA A 128 -12.85 -0.20 13.33
C ALA A 128 -13.21 -0.53 11.88
N TYR A 129 -14.07 0.29 11.25
CA TYR A 129 -14.39 0.16 9.82
C TYR A 129 -13.15 0.31 8.94
N LYS A 130 -12.36 1.38 9.14
CA LYS A 130 -11.10 1.61 8.40
C LYS A 130 -10.14 0.44 8.53
N SER A 131 -9.94 -0.04 9.74
CA SER A 131 -9.06 -1.16 10.03
C SER A 131 -9.51 -2.42 9.30
N LYS A 132 -10.81 -2.72 9.32
CA LYS A 132 -11.38 -3.88 8.65
C LYS A 132 -11.16 -3.84 7.14
N VAL A 133 -11.44 -2.70 6.50
CA VAL A 133 -11.24 -2.55 5.06
C VAL A 133 -9.76 -2.62 4.70
N THR A 134 -8.91 -1.91 5.45
CA THR A 134 -7.47 -1.85 5.20
C THR A 134 -6.81 -3.23 5.34
N SER A 135 -7.18 -3.99 6.36
CA SER A 135 -6.64 -5.33 6.59
C SER A 135 -7.11 -6.36 5.56
N ALA A 136 -8.24 -6.10 4.92
CA ALA A 136 -8.76 -6.93 3.85
C ALA A 136 -8.04 -6.72 2.50
N CYS A 137 -7.30 -5.62 2.34
CA CYS A 137 -6.54 -5.37 1.12
C CYS A 137 -5.42 -6.40 0.93
N VAL A 138 -5.16 -6.78 -0.31
CA VAL A 138 -4.07 -7.70 -0.65
C VAL A 138 -2.71 -7.08 -0.35
N VAL A 139 -1.74 -7.95 -0.05
CA VAL A 139 -0.31 -7.63 -0.12
C VAL A 139 0.26 -8.55 -1.19
N SER A 140 0.86 -7.98 -2.22
CA SER A 140 1.36 -8.77 -3.35
C SER A 140 2.57 -9.60 -2.96
N ASP A 141 2.62 -10.82 -3.46
CA ASP A 141 3.80 -11.69 -3.29
C ASP A 141 4.89 -11.45 -4.33
N ARG A 142 4.54 -10.85 -5.47
CA ARG A 142 5.44 -10.64 -6.61
C ARG A 142 5.82 -9.18 -6.85
N VAL A 143 5.06 -8.23 -6.30
CA VAL A 143 5.31 -6.80 -6.51
C VAL A 143 5.92 -6.21 -5.25
N TYR A 144 7.06 -5.59 -5.43
CA TYR A 144 7.80 -4.86 -4.42
C TYR A 144 7.76 -3.36 -4.73
N ILE A 145 7.89 -2.56 -3.72
CA ILE A 145 7.90 -1.10 -3.88
C ILE A 145 8.98 -0.46 -3.00
N ASN A 146 9.68 0.51 -3.59
CA ASN A 146 10.50 1.47 -2.87
C ASN A 146 9.89 2.86 -3.11
N SER A 147 9.32 3.45 -2.07
CA SER A 147 8.54 4.68 -2.17
C SER A 147 9.19 5.82 -1.39
N ILE A 148 9.29 6.97 -2.03
CA ILE A 148 9.50 8.28 -1.40
C ILE A 148 8.25 9.10 -1.72
N ALA A 149 7.46 9.42 -0.68
CA ALA A 149 6.22 10.17 -0.81
C ALA A 149 6.20 11.30 0.24
N ASP A 150 6.35 12.55 -0.18
CA ASP A 150 6.48 13.73 0.70
C ASP A 150 7.52 13.53 1.82
N GLY A 151 8.69 12.99 1.47
CA GLY A 151 9.77 12.70 2.42
C GLY A 151 9.60 11.39 3.21
N SER A 152 8.42 10.77 3.25
CA SER A 152 8.23 9.45 3.84
C SER A 152 8.88 8.38 2.97
N LYS A 153 9.85 7.65 3.53
CA LYS A 153 10.53 6.54 2.86
C LYS A 153 9.97 5.21 3.36
N LYS A 154 9.53 4.36 2.45
CA LYS A 154 8.99 3.04 2.79
C LYS A 154 9.29 2.04 1.68
N SER A 155 9.72 0.84 2.05
CA SER A 155 10.00 -0.25 1.12
C SER A 155 9.37 -1.55 1.61
N GLY A 156 9.07 -2.46 0.69
CA GLY A 156 8.57 -3.79 1.00
C GLY A 156 7.69 -4.37 -0.10
N LYS A 157 6.90 -5.38 0.25
CA LYS A 157 5.86 -5.92 -0.63
C LYS A 157 4.77 -4.89 -0.85
N LEU A 158 4.26 -4.79 -2.07
CA LEU A 158 3.21 -3.84 -2.40
C LEU A 158 1.92 -4.18 -1.66
N GLY A 159 1.41 -3.22 -0.93
CA GLY A 159 0.12 -3.21 -0.25
C GLY A 159 -0.39 -1.77 -0.15
N VAL A 160 -1.38 -1.52 0.66
CA VAL A 160 -1.81 -0.16 0.97
C VAL A 160 -0.83 0.55 1.90
N GLY A 161 -0.84 1.90 1.93
CA GLY A 161 -0.03 2.68 2.84
C GLY A 161 1.35 3.08 2.31
N TYR A 162 1.47 3.26 1.00
CA TYR A 162 2.67 3.83 0.33
C TYR A 162 2.42 5.24 -0.20
N GLY A 163 1.29 5.84 0.13
CA GLY A 163 0.97 7.24 -0.15
C GLY A 163 1.47 8.19 0.94
N GLY A 164 0.94 9.40 0.96
CA GLY A 164 1.33 10.49 1.85
C GLY A 164 1.42 10.09 3.31
N GLY A 165 2.50 10.49 3.98
CA GLY A 165 2.81 10.13 5.36
C GLY A 165 3.02 8.63 5.61
N GLY A 166 3.23 7.82 4.56
CA GLY A 166 3.41 6.37 4.67
C GLY A 166 2.14 5.60 5.10
N LYS A 167 0.97 6.24 5.03
CA LYS A 167 -0.33 5.68 5.49
C LYS A 167 -1.44 5.78 4.45
N LYS A 168 -1.29 6.63 3.47
CA LYS A 168 -2.29 6.90 2.43
C LYS A 168 -2.17 5.91 1.27
N LEU A 169 -3.14 5.96 0.37
CA LEU A 169 -3.20 5.19 -0.86
C LEU A 169 -2.95 6.12 -2.05
N GLY A 170 -2.11 5.70 -2.96
CA GLY A 170 -1.84 6.35 -4.22
C GLY A 170 -2.00 5.39 -5.40
N PRO A 171 -1.62 5.82 -6.61
CA PRO A 171 -1.79 5.04 -7.83
C PRO A 171 -0.92 3.77 -7.85
N GLU A 172 0.14 3.69 -7.04
CA GLU A 172 1.06 2.55 -6.97
C GLU A 172 0.34 1.23 -6.73
N PHE A 173 -0.70 1.24 -5.89
CA PHE A 173 -1.37 0.02 -5.47
C PHE A 173 -2.14 -0.61 -6.63
N GLY A 174 -3.04 0.15 -7.26
CA GLY A 174 -3.79 -0.35 -8.41
C GLY A 174 -2.91 -0.67 -9.61
N PHE A 175 -1.91 0.18 -9.90
CA PHE A 175 -0.96 -0.04 -10.98
C PHE A 175 -0.17 -1.34 -10.79
N GLY A 176 0.43 -1.53 -9.62
CA GLY A 176 1.26 -2.71 -9.37
C GLY A 176 0.48 -4.01 -9.40
N LEU A 177 -0.73 -4.04 -8.85
CA LEU A 177 -1.60 -5.23 -8.89
C LEU A 177 -2.05 -5.53 -10.33
N SER A 178 -2.40 -4.50 -11.12
CA SER A 178 -2.77 -4.66 -12.52
C SER A 178 -1.58 -5.18 -13.37
N MET A 179 -0.38 -4.69 -13.12
CA MET A 179 0.82 -5.19 -13.79
C MET A 179 1.12 -6.64 -13.42
N ALA A 180 0.91 -7.02 -12.16
CA ALA A 180 1.09 -8.41 -11.73
C ALA A 180 0.17 -9.40 -12.45
N GLN A 181 -0.98 -8.97 -12.94
CA GLN A 181 -1.88 -9.80 -13.75
C GLN A 181 -1.44 -9.94 -15.21
N LYS A 182 -0.62 -9.01 -15.70
CA LYS A 182 -0.26 -8.92 -17.13
C LYS A 182 1.17 -9.35 -17.42
N ILE A 183 2.02 -9.34 -16.42
CA ILE A 183 3.46 -9.57 -16.56
C ILE A 183 3.86 -10.70 -15.62
N GLU A 184 4.62 -11.66 -16.12
CA GLU A 184 5.23 -12.71 -15.32
C GLU A 184 6.50 -12.21 -14.62
N GLY A 185 6.86 -12.89 -13.52
CA GLY A 185 8.04 -12.62 -12.74
C GLY A 185 7.91 -11.49 -11.72
N PRO A 186 9.01 -11.18 -11.03
CA PRO A 186 9.02 -10.16 -9.98
C PRO A 186 8.96 -8.74 -10.56
N ILE A 187 8.23 -7.87 -9.88
CA ILE A 187 8.06 -6.46 -10.25
C ILE A 187 8.57 -5.58 -9.11
N LEU A 188 9.34 -4.55 -9.44
CA LEU A 188 9.76 -3.49 -8.54
C LEU A 188 9.16 -2.16 -8.99
N LEU A 189 8.41 -1.52 -8.12
CA LEU A 189 7.96 -0.14 -8.29
C LEU A 189 8.93 0.78 -7.56
N ILE A 190 9.48 1.76 -8.26
CA ILE A 190 10.24 2.86 -7.68
C ILE A 190 9.34 4.09 -7.74
N LYS A 191 8.83 4.52 -6.59
CA LYS A 191 7.94 5.67 -6.50
C LYS A 191 8.71 6.86 -5.93
N THR A 192 8.70 7.98 -6.69
CA THR A 192 9.32 9.24 -6.32
C THR A 192 8.32 10.37 -6.51
N SER A 193 7.82 10.92 -5.41
CA SER A 193 6.70 11.88 -5.48
C SER A 193 6.72 12.89 -4.36
N TRP A 194 6.45 14.14 -4.69
CA TRP A 194 6.38 15.26 -3.74
C TRP A 194 5.21 16.18 -4.09
N GLY A 195 4.39 16.51 -3.09
CA GLY A 195 3.30 17.46 -3.22
C GLY A 195 3.77 18.87 -3.50
N GLY A 196 2.97 19.63 -4.25
CA GLY A 196 3.26 21.06 -4.52
C GLY A 196 4.50 21.32 -5.39
N LYS A 197 5.09 20.29 -6.01
CA LYS A 197 6.29 20.45 -6.83
C LYS A 197 5.96 20.71 -8.30
N SER A 198 6.72 21.61 -8.91
CA SER A 198 6.57 22.03 -10.30
C SER A 198 7.64 21.39 -11.18
N ILE A 199 7.26 20.97 -12.40
CA ILE A 199 8.22 20.51 -13.41
C ILE A 199 9.16 21.66 -13.78
N ASN A 200 8.63 22.88 -13.90
CA ASN A 200 9.40 24.02 -14.36
C ASN A 200 10.45 24.50 -13.33
N TYR A 201 10.22 24.27 -12.04
CA TYR A 201 11.12 24.71 -10.97
C TYR A 201 11.81 23.53 -10.27
N ASN A 202 11.04 22.70 -9.54
CA ASN A 202 11.62 21.67 -8.66
C ASN A 202 12.23 20.49 -9.43
N PHE A 203 11.74 20.19 -10.63
CA PHE A 203 12.23 19.13 -11.51
C PHE A 203 12.88 19.70 -12.79
N ARG A 204 13.30 20.96 -12.73
CA ARG A 204 13.95 21.64 -13.87
C ARG A 204 15.26 20.95 -14.20
N PRO A 205 15.46 20.47 -15.43
CA PRO A 205 16.73 19.85 -15.82
C PRO A 205 17.82 20.91 -15.94
N PRO A 206 19.10 20.57 -15.68
CA PRO A 206 20.21 21.51 -15.83
C PRO A 206 20.28 22.16 -17.22
N SER A 207 19.89 21.47 -18.27
CA SER A 207 19.86 21.96 -19.65
C SER A 207 18.87 23.11 -19.90
N ALA A 208 17.88 23.30 -19.00
CA ALA A 208 16.91 24.39 -19.13
C ALA A 208 17.42 25.72 -18.54
N GLY A 209 18.62 25.74 -17.98
CA GLY A 209 19.21 26.92 -17.33
C GLY A 209 18.53 27.27 -15.99
N PRO A 210 18.89 28.38 -15.37
CA PRO A 210 18.32 28.85 -14.12
C PRO A 210 16.82 29.12 -14.23
N TYR A 211 16.10 28.96 -13.12
CA TYR A 211 14.69 29.34 -13.04
C TYR A 211 14.57 30.83 -12.80
N GLU A 212 13.77 31.50 -13.62
CA GLU A 212 13.46 32.92 -13.43
C GLU A 212 12.13 33.06 -12.69
N LEU A 213 12.18 33.67 -11.50
CA LEU A 213 11.02 33.98 -10.71
C LEU A 213 10.12 35.02 -11.42
N ASN A 214 8.85 34.74 -11.50
CA ASN A 214 7.87 35.75 -11.87
C ASN A 214 7.64 36.76 -10.73
N ASP A 215 6.98 37.90 -11.03
CA ASP A 215 6.78 38.98 -10.06
C ASP A 215 5.99 38.54 -8.80
N LYS A 216 5.02 37.64 -8.96
CA LYS A 216 4.27 37.10 -7.84
C LYS A 216 5.12 36.23 -6.91
N GLU A 217 6.05 35.48 -7.47
CA GLU A 217 6.96 34.63 -6.71
C GLU A 217 8.03 35.47 -6.00
N LYS A 218 8.54 36.51 -6.64
CA LYS A 218 9.46 37.48 -6.04
C LYS A 218 8.81 38.18 -4.83
N ASN A 219 7.56 38.60 -4.97
CA ASN A 219 6.80 39.27 -3.93
C ASN A 219 6.26 38.34 -2.83
N GLY A 220 6.20 37.04 -3.08
CA GLY A 220 5.66 36.02 -2.18
C GLY A 220 6.69 35.40 -1.23
N GLY A 221 7.92 35.91 -1.16
CA GLY A 221 8.99 35.41 -0.26
C GLY A 221 9.62 34.08 -0.70
N LYS A 222 9.39 33.64 -1.94
CA LYS A 222 10.04 32.42 -2.49
C LYS A 222 11.47 32.67 -2.98
N ALA A 223 11.92 33.90 -2.96
CA ALA A 223 13.29 34.27 -3.37
C ALA A 223 14.37 33.60 -2.50
N ASP A 224 14.05 33.30 -1.23
CA ASP A 224 14.99 32.71 -0.28
C ASP A 224 15.02 31.17 -0.32
N GLU A 225 14.16 30.52 -1.13
CA GLU A 225 14.10 29.06 -1.28
C GLU A 225 14.90 28.55 -2.50
N ILE A 226 15.51 29.43 -3.25
CA ILE A 226 16.27 29.22 -4.48
C ILE A 226 17.74 29.54 -4.22
#